data_acbdfba180ad97a4c69b9fda33a8d02a
#
_entry.id   acbdfba180ad97a4c69b9fda33a8d02a
#
_cell.length_a   1.000
_cell.length_b   1.000
_cell.length_c   1.000
_cell.angle_alpha   90.00
_cell.angle_beta   90.00
_cell.angle_gamma   90.00
#
_symmetry.space_group_name_H-M   'P 1'
#
loop_
_entity.id
_entity.type
_entity.pdbx_description
1 polymer ?
#
loop_
_entity_poly.entity_id
_entity_poly.type
_entity_poly.pdbx_seq_one_letter_code
_entity_poly.pdbx_strand_id
1 'polypeptide(L)'
;MNKQDISTIIDLHFEEMTDLEQEIARYFLQADTINDDLSSQQVTQKLHISQAALTRFAKKCGFKGYREFIFKYQQQKDTLSAPQQDMNPLTQRVLRSYANLREISQGLIDDEQLERVAQMIDQSERVYFFGTGSSGLVAREMKLRFMRLGVVCEALTDPDGFAWTTSIIDEKCLVFGFSLSGTTPSIIDSLLDAQDMGA
;
A
#
# COMPACT_ATOMS: atom_id res chain seq x y z
N MET A 1 9.84 15.01 18.26
CA MET A 1 9.77 13.55 18.53
C MET A 1 8.72 12.97 17.59
N ASN A 2 9.14 12.23 16.57
CA ASN A 2 8.22 11.58 15.62
C ASN A 2 7.31 10.62 16.39
N LYS A 3 5.99 10.87 16.38
CA LYS A 3 5.01 9.89 16.85
C LYS A 3 5.01 8.76 15.79
N GLN A 4 5.75 7.69 16.02
CA GLN A 4 5.65 6.49 15.22
C GLN A 4 4.23 5.94 15.34
N ASP A 5 3.63 5.62 14.22
CA ASP A 5 2.34 4.94 14.13
C ASP A 5 2.43 3.58 14.83
N ILE A 6 1.43 3.24 15.65
CA ILE A 6 1.43 1.97 16.39
C ILE A 6 1.39 0.77 15.43
N SER A 7 0.73 0.89 14.29
CA SER A 7 0.76 -0.13 13.24
C SER A 7 2.20 -0.36 12.77
N THR A 8 2.95 0.72 12.51
CA THR A 8 4.38 0.62 12.16
C THR A 8 5.22 -0.02 13.27
N ILE A 9 4.91 0.26 14.55
CA ILE A 9 5.61 -0.37 15.68
C ILE A 9 5.31 -1.86 15.73
N ILE A 10 4.07 -2.27 15.51
CA ILE A 10 3.68 -3.69 15.46
C ILE A 10 4.42 -4.39 14.32
N ASP A 11 4.41 -3.81 13.12
CA ASP A 11 5.07 -4.37 11.93
C ASP A 11 6.58 -4.54 12.12
N LEU A 12 7.25 -3.56 12.75
CA LEU A 12 8.69 -3.63 13.03
C LEU A 12 9.10 -4.81 13.91
N HIS A 13 8.22 -5.24 14.82
CA HIS A 13 8.50 -6.34 15.74
C HIS A 13 7.83 -7.67 15.33
N PHE A 14 7.08 -7.68 14.23
CA PHE A 14 6.23 -8.81 13.84
C PHE A 14 7.01 -10.11 13.65
N GLU A 15 8.15 -10.07 12.98
CA GLU A 15 9.01 -11.24 12.72
C GLU A 15 9.65 -11.82 13.99
N GLU A 16 9.77 -11.01 15.05
CA GLU A 16 10.32 -11.45 16.33
C GLU A 16 9.24 -12.03 17.25
N MET A 17 7.96 -11.96 16.87
CA MET A 17 6.83 -12.41 17.66
C MET A 17 6.63 -13.93 17.57
N THR A 18 6.17 -14.53 18.67
CA THR A 18 5.66 -15.90 18.66
C THR A 18 4.34 -15.97 17.90
N ASP A 19 3.92 -17.16 17.44
CA ASP A 19 2.67 -17.36 16.69
C ASP A 19 1.46 -16.70 17.38
N LEU A 20 1.37 -16.85 18.72
CA LEU A 20 0.32 -16.24 19.51
C LEU A 20 0.41 -14.70 19.53
N GLU A 21 1.60 -14.14 19.62
CA GLU A 21 1.81 -12.70 19.58
C GLU A 21 1.54 -12.13 18.19
N GLN A 22 1.85 -12.88 17.13
CA GLN A 22 1.48 -12.52 15.75
C GLN A 22 -0.04 -12.55 15.54
N GLU A 23 -0.75 -13.49 16.16
CA GLU A 23 -2.22 -13.50 16.12
C GLU A 23 -2.80 -12.24 16.78
N ILE A 24 -2.25 -11.85 17.95
CA ILE A 24 -2.63 -10.59 18.60
C ILE A 24 -2.28 -9.38 17.71
N ALA A 25 -1.10 -9.38 17.07
CA ALA A 25 -0.67 -8.33 16.15
C ALA A 25 -1.65 -8.17 14.98
N ARG A 26 -2.00 -9.28 14.31
CA ARG A 26 -2.97 -9.27 13.20
C ARG A 26 -4.32 -8.70 13.62
N TYR A 27 -4.81 -9.05 14.82
CA TYR A 27 -6.05 -8.49 15.35
C TYR A 27 -6.00 -6.96 15.44
N PHE A 28 -4.91 -6.37 15.93
CA PHE A 28 -4.77 -4.91 16.02
C PHE A 28 -4.45 -4.22 14.69
N LEU A 29 -3.92 -4.93 13.71
CA LEU A 29 -3.67 -4.41 12.36
C LEU A 29 -4.93 -4.42 11.48
N GLN A 30 -5.96 -5.20 11.82
CA GLN A 30 -7.21 -5.24 11.06
C GLN A 30 -8.04 -3.96 11.25
N ALA A 31 -8.58 -3.43 10.15
CA ALA A 31 -9.37 -2.19 10.16
C ALA A 31 -10.68 -2.28 10.96
N ASP A 32 -11.25 -3.48 11.10
CA ASP A 32 -12.56 -3.71 11.74
C ASP A 32 -12.55 -3.57 13.27
N THR A 33 -11.37 -3.48 13.91
CA THR A 33 -11.25 -3.25 15.35
C THR A 33 -11.66 -1.84 15.80
N ILE A 34 -12.14 -1.00 14.88
CA ILE A 34 -12.49 0.41 15.16
C ILE A 34 -13.64 0.53 16.16
N ASN A 35 -14.59 -0.39 16.13
CA ASN A 35 -15.80 -0.39 16.99
C ASN A 35 -15.75 -1.43 18.12
N ASP A 36 -14.65 -2.17 18.27
CA ASP A 36 -14.55 -3.19 19.30
C ASP A 36 -14.31 -2.59 20.70
N ASP A 37 -14.86 -3.26 21.72
CA ASP A 37 -14.43 -3.04 23.10
C ASP A 37 -13.04 -3.65 23.30
N LEU A 38 -12.02 -2.79 23.29
CA LEU A 38 -10.61 -3.17 23.41
C LEU A 38 -10.16 -3.32 24.88
N SER A 39 -11.09 -3.52 25.82
CA SER A 39 -10.73 -3.91 27.19
C SER A 39 -9.96 -5.24 27.18
N SER A 40 -9.02 -5.41 28.12
CA SER A 40 -8.24 -6.64 28.20
C SER A 40 -9.10 -7.89 28.35
N GLN A 41 -10.26 -7.76 28.99
CA GLN A 41 -11.21 -8.86 29.17
C GLN A 41 -11.87 -9.26 27.86
N GLN A 42 -12.32 -8.32 27.05
CA GLN A 42 -12.99 -8.59 25.78
C GLN A 42 -12.01 -9.15 24.75
N VAL A 43 -10.82 -8.55 24.65
CA VAL A 43 -9.78 -9.03 23.71
C VAL A 43 -9.30 -10.44 24.09
N THR A 44 -9.11 -10.73 25.39
CA THR A 44 -8.73 -12.09 25.81
C THR A 44 -9.81 -13.12 25.52
N GLN A 45 -11.09 -12.77 25.68
CA GLN A 45 -12.20 -13.64 25.32
C GLN A 45 -12.30 -13.87 23.81
N LYS A 46 -12.17 -12.80 23.02
CA LYS A 46 -12.31 -12.86 21.56
C LYS A 46 -11.19 -13.68 20.91
N LEU A 47 -9.97 -13.55 21.39
CA LEU A 47 -8.80 -14.26 20.88
C LEU A 47 -8.48 -15.56 21.63
N HIS A 48 -9.28 -15.94 22.64
CA HIS A 48 -9.05 -17.11 23.49
C HIS A 48 -7.64 -17.18 24.11
N ILE A 49 -7.11 -16.03 24.56
CA ILE A 49 -5.76 -15.89 25.10
C ILE A 49 -5.78 -15.43 26.57
N SER A 50 -4.62 -15.51 27.24
CA SER A 50 -4.47 -15.01 28.61
C SER A 50 -4.13 -13.51 28.64
N GLN A 51 -4.47 -12.82 29.75
CA GLN A 51 -4.02 -11.44 29.97
C GLN A 51 -2.49 -11.30 30.02
N ALA A 52 -1.80 -12.38 30.43
CA ALA A 52 -0.34 -12.42 30.40
C ALA A 52 0.20 -12.38 28.96
N ALA A 53 -0.47 -13.03 28.01
CA ALA A 53 -0.12 -12.99 26.60
C ALA A 53 -0.28 -11.56 26.01
N LEU A 54 -1.39 -10.88 26.28
CA LEU A 54 -1.56 -9.46 25.89
C LEU A 54 -0.48 -8.54 26.47
N THR A 55 -0.09 -8.78 27.72
CA THR A 55 0.94 -7.98 28.37
C THR A 55 2.32 -8.22 27.75
N ARG A 56 2.64 -9.48 27.37
CA ARG A 56 3.90 -9.80 26.68
C ARG A 56 3.96 -9.16 25.30
N PHE A 57 2.89 -9.30 24.52
CA PHE A 57 2.74 -8.62 23.23
C PHE A 57 2.99 -7.11 23.35
N ALA A 58 2.30 -6.43 24.26
CA ALA A 58 2.47 -5.00 24.45
C ALA A 58 3.92 -4.61 24.84
N LYS A 59 4.58 -5.43 25.68
CA LYS A 59 5.98 -5.21 26.06
C LYS A 59 6.92 -5.41 24.87
N LYS A 60 6.65 -6.37 24.00
CA LYS A 60 7.42 -6.61 22.78
C LYS A 60 7.32 -5.43 21.82
N CYS A 61 6.16 -4.78 21.75
CA CYS A 61 5.95 -3.52 21.02
C CYS A 61 6.55 -2.28 21.73
N GLY A 62 7.33 -2.45 22.82
CA GLY A 62 8.01 -1.36 23.52
C GLY A 62 7.17 -0.62 24.56
N PHE A 63 5.97 -1.09 24.91
CA PHE A 63 5.11 -0.51 25.93
C PHE A 63 5.32 -1.17 27.30
N LYS A 64 5.03 -0.45 28.38
CA LYS A 64 5.13 -1.00 29.74
C LYS A 64 4.15 -2.14 30.00
N GLY A 65 3.06 -2.22 29.23
CA GLY A 65 2.04 -3.26 29.30
C GLY A 65 0.83 -2.92 28.46
N TYR A 66 -0.18 -3.83 28.47
CA TYR A 66 -1.37 -3.71 27.63
C TYR A 66 -2.15 -2.41 27.85
N ARG A 67 -2.23 -1.91 29.09
CA ARG A 67 -2.95 -0.67 29.40
C ARG A 67 -2.32 0.56 28.71
N GLU A 68 -1.01 0.63 28.68
CA GLU A 68 -0.31 1.72 27.96
C GLU A 68 -0.45 1.57 26.44
N PHE A 69 -0.28 0.35 25.94
CA PHE A 69 -0.47 0.04 24.54
C PHE A 69 -1.84 0.46 24.05
N ILE A 70 -2.92 0.01 24.72
CA ILE A 70 -4.29 0.30 24.29
C ILE A 70 -4.64 1.78 24.41
N PHE A 71 -4.16 2.45 25.45
CA PHE A 71 -4.35 3.89 25.59
C PHE A 71 -3.74 4.65 24.40
N LYS A 72 -2.51 4.30 24.01
CA LYS A 72 -1.83 4.91 22.86
C LYS A 72 -2.49 4.55 21.54
N TYR A 73 -2.93 3.31 21.39
CA TYR A 73 -3.66 2.83 20.24
C TYR A 73 -4.99 3.57 20.04
N GLN A 74 -5.78 3.74 21.11
CA GLN A 74 -7.02 4.51 21.08
C GLN A 74 -6.75 6.00 20.84
N GLN A 75 -5.77 6.60 21.51
CA GLN A 75 -5.39 8.00 21.28
C GLN A 75 -5.02 8.27 19.84
N GLN A 76 -4.36 7.33 19.17
CA GLN A 76 -4.03 7.46 17.77
C GLN A 76 -5.26 7.32 16.86
N LYS A 77 -6.15 6.36 17.16
CA LYS A 77 -7.44 6.24 16.48
C LYS A 77 -8.31 7.47 16.66
N ASP A 78 -8.39 8.01 17.86
CA ASP A 78 -9.14 9.24 18.15
C ASP A 78 -8.55 10.45 17.39
N THR A 79 -7.23 10.50 17.22
CA THR A 79 -6.57 11.53 16.41
C THR A 79 -6.91 11.39 14.92
N LEU A 80 -7.09 10.16 14.42
CA LEU A 80 -7.54 9.88 13.05
C LEU A 80 -9.05 10.07 12.89
N SER A 81 -9.82 9.91 13.97
CA SER A 81 -11.29 9.99 14.02
C SER A 81 -11.81 11.28 14.66
N ALA A 82 -10.93 12.11 15.25
CA ALA A 82 -11.32 13.37 15.91
C ALA A 82 -12.08 14.25 14.92
N PRO A 83 -13.25 14.79 15.30
CA PRO A 83 -13.91 15.79 14.49
C PRO A 83 -12.93 16.95 14.32
N GLN A 84 -12.60 17.24 13.07
CA GLN A 84 -11.69 18.30 12.62
C GLN A 84 -12.32 19.68 12.89
N GLN A 85 -12.78 19.94 14.13
CA GLN A 85 -13.59 21.12 14.47
C GLN A 85 -12.85 22.44 14.31
N ASP A 86 -11.50 22.42 14.37
CA ASP A 86 -10.66 23.62 14.24
C ASP A 86 -9.93 23.73 12.89
N MET A 87 -10.19 22.81 11.93
CA MET A 87 -9.54 22.87 10.62
C MET A 87 -10.33 23.77 9.66
N ASN A 88 -9.59 24.52 8.86
CA ASN A 88 -10.17 25.30 7.78
C ASN A 88 -11.09 24.41 6.89
N PRO A 89 -12.29 24.87 6.50
CA PRO A 89 -13.23 24.10 5.67
C PRO A 89 -12.62 23.55 4.38
N LEU A 90 -11.68 24.28 3.77
CA LEU A 90 -10.95 23.83 2.58
C LEU A 90 -10.09 22.62 2.89
N THR A 91 -9.32 22.64 3.99
CA THR A 91 -8.49 21.52 4.43
C THR A 91 -9.32 20.28 4.73
N GLN A 92 -10.47 20.46 5.41
CA GLN A 92 -11.41 19.35 5.66
C GLN A 92 -11.94 18.74 4.36
N ARG A 93 -12.26 19.59 3.37
CA ARG A 93 -12.74 19.12 2.06
C ARG A 93 -11.68 18.28 1.33
N VAL A 94 -10.43 18.73 1.34
CA VAL A 94 -9.29 18.01 0.74
C VAL A 94 -9.11 16.65 1.43
N LEU A 95 -9.07 16.61 2.75
CA LEU A 95 -8.89 15.36 3.50
C LEU A 95 -10.04 14.35 3.25
N ARG A 96 -11.29 14.84 3.19
CA ARG A 96 -12.44 13.98 2.82
C ARG A 96 -12.29 13.41 1.41
N SER A 97 -11.80 14.22 0.45
CA SER A 97 -11.56 13.75 -0.91
C SER A 97 -10.53 12.62 -0.95
N TYR A 98 -9.44 12.73 -0.18
CA TYR A 98 -8.44 11.65 -0.06
C TYR A 98 -9.01 10.40 0.62
N ALA A 99 -9.83 10.56 1.67
CA ALA A 99 -10.49 9.44 2.32
C ALA A 99 -11.41 8.68 1.34
N ASN A 100 -12.23 9.41 0.58
CA ASN A 100 -13.12 8.83 -0.44
C ASN A 100 -12.32 8.10 -1.55
N LEU A 101 -11.21 8.70 -2.02
CA LEU A 101 -10.35 8.06 -3.02
C LEU A 101 -9.77 6.74 -2.50
N ARG A 102 -9.35 6.70 -1.24
CA ARG A 102 -8.87 5.47 -0.61
C ARG A 102 -9.95 4.39 -0.55
N GLU A 103 -11.16 4.75 -0.14
CA GLU A 103 -12.30 3.82 -0.07
C GLU A 103 -12.64 3.23 -1.45
N ILE A 104 -12.73 4.10 -2.48
CA ILE A 104 -12.97 3.68 -3.86
C ILE A 104 -11.85 2.74 -4.33
N SER A 105 -10.58 3.10 -4.08
CA SER A 105 -9.42 2.30 -4.48
C SER A 105 -9.42 0.92 -3.83
N GLN A 106 -9.79 0.82 -2.54
CA GLN A 106 -9.88 -0.48 -1.85
C GLN A 106 -10.91 -1.41 -2.49
N GLY A 107 -12.03 -0.88 -2.98
CA GLY A 107 -13.06 -1.65 -3.68
C GLY A 107 -12.66 -2.13 -5.09
N LEU A 108 -11.57 -1.59 -5.65
CA LEU A 108 -11.07 -1.94 -6.97
C LEU A 108 -9.88 -2.92 -6.93
N ILE A 109 -9.37 -3.25 -5.72
CA ILE A 109 -8.27 -4.20 -5.58
C ILE A 109 -8.78 -5.61 -5.89
N ASP A 110 -8.10 -6.27 -6.82
CA ASP A 110 -8.28 -7.66 -7.18
C ASP A 110 -6.96 -8.40 -6.93
N ASP A 111 -6.93 -9.21 -5.89
CA ASP A 111 -5.72 -9.92 -5.46
C ASP A 111 -5.23 -10.91 -6.52
N GLU A 112 -6.14 -11.56 -7.26
CA GLU A 112 -5.77 -12.48 -8.34
C GLU A 112 -5.12 -11.73 -9.51
N GLN A 113 -5.62 -10.53 -9.83
CA GLN A 113 -5.02 -9.68 -10.85
C GLN A 113 -3.64 -9.18 -10.42
N LEU A 114 -3.49 -8.76 -9.16
CA LEU A 114 -2.20 -8.33 -8.61
C LEU A 114 -1.16 -9.46 -8.65
N GLU A 115 -1.55 -10.67 -8.28
CA GLU A 115 -0.66 -11.83 -8.33
C GLU A 115 -0.24 -12.17 -9.76
N ARG A 116 -1.17 -12.13 -10.72
CA ARG A 116 -0.85 -12.32 -12.16
C ARG A 116 0.15 -11.27 -12.65
N VAL A 117 -0.07 -9.99 -12.32
CA VAL A 117 0.85 -8.90 -12.70
C VAL A 117 2.22 -9.08 -12.06
N ALA A 118 2.29 -9.49 -10.80
CA ALA A 118 3.56 -9.77 -10.12
C ALA A 118 4.32 -10.92 -10.80
N GLN A 119 3.63 -11.99 -11.20
CA GLN A 119 4.23 -13.09 -11.95
C GLN A 119 4.73 -12.65 -13.34
N MET A 120 3.98 -11.80 -14.06
CA MET A 120 4.42 -11.25 -15.34
C MET A 120 5.71 -10.43 -15.18
N ILE A 121 5.81 -9.62 -14.12
CA ILE A 121 7.03 -8.86 -13.83
C ILE A 121 8.22 -9.78 -13.55
N ASP A 122 8.03 -10.82 -12.74
CA ASP A 122 9.09 -11.76 -12.36
C ASP A 122 9.60 -12.61 -13.56
N GLN A 123 8.72 -12.89 -14.52
CA GLN A 123 9.04 -13.64 -15.72
C GLN A 123 9.69 -12.77 -16.84
N SER A 124 9.58 -11.46 -16.75
CA SER A 124 10.08 -10.57 -17.79
C SER A 124 11.56 -10.25 -17.61
N GLU A 125 12.32 -10.19 -18.71
CA GLU A 125 13.72 -9.74 -18.68
C GLU A 125 13.81 -8.22 -18.55
N ARG A 126 12.82 -7.47 -19.07
CA ARG A 126 12.78 -6.00 -19.09
C ARG A 126 11.35 -5.50 -18.89
N VAL A 127 11.20 -4.46 -18.09
CA VAL A 127 9.92 -3.82 -17.82
C VAL A 127 9.96 -2.35 -18.24
N TYR A 128 8.97 -1.91 -19.01
CA TYR A 128 8.84 -0.53 -19.46
C TYR A 128 7.60 0.13 -18.87
N PHE A 129 7.76 1.36 -18.42
CA PHE A 129 6.68 2.17 -17.85
C PHE A 129 6.45 3.39 -18.74
N PHE A 130 5.33 3.45 -19.45
CA PHE A 130 4.94 4.54 -20.32
C PHE A 130 3.95 5.46 -19.65
N GLY A 131 4.14 6.77 -19.70
CA GLY A 131 3.22 7.76 -19.16
C GLY A 131 3.62 9.17 -19.56
N THR A 132 2.65 10.06 -19.81
CA THR A 132 2.88 11.45 -20.14
C THR A 132 2.42 12.40 -19.03
N GLY A 133 3.02 13.57 -18.92
CA GLY A 133 2.65 14.56 -17.91
C GLY A 133 2.72 14.02 -16.47
N SER A 134 1.62 14.14 -15.72
CA SER A 134 1.53 13.61 -14.35
C SER A 134 1.64 12.09 -14.30
N SER A 135 1.10 11.38 -15.30
CA SER A 135 1.26 9.92 -15.42
C SER A 135 2.73 9.52 -15.68
N GLY A 136 3.51 10.38 -16.34
CA GLY A 136 4.95 10.20 -16.52
C GLY A 136 5.72 10.26 -15.19
N LEU A 137 5.26 11.07 -14.22
CA LEU A 137 5.84 11.07 -12.87
C LEU A 137 5.58 9.73 -12.16
N VAL A 138 4.39 9.14 -12.36
CA VAL A 138 4.06 7.81 -11.84
C VAL A 138 4.97 6.75 -12.47
N ALA A 139 5.15 6.80 -13.80
CA ALA A 139 6.05 5.89 -14.51
C ALA A 139 7.50 5.95 -13.95
N ARG A 140 8.03 7.15 -13.71
CA ARG A 140 9.35 7.35 -13.09
C ARG A 140 9.43 6.82 -11.66
N GLU A 141 8.40 7.03 -10.86
CA GLU A 141 8.33 6.52 -9.49
C GLU A 141 8.32 4.98 -9.48
N MET A 142 7.55 4.36 -10.37
CA MET A 142 7.53 2.91 -10.53
C MET A 142 8.91 2.38 -10.91
N LYS A 143 9.58 2.98 -11.91
CA LYS A 143 10.96 2.62 -12.25
C LYS A 143 11.87 2.62 -11.02
N LEU A 144 11.87 3.70 -10.23
CA LEU A 144 12.74 3.80 -9.05
C LEU A 144 12.46 2.72 -8.01
N ARG A 145 11.20 2.37 -7.81
CA ARG A 145 10.81 1.32 -6.86
C ARG A 145 11.24 -0.06 -7.35
N PHE A 146 10.95 -0.38 -8.60
CA PHE A 146 11.27 -1.70 -9.17
C PHE A 146 12.78 -1.92 -9.35
N MET A 147 13.53 -0.88 -9.70
CA MET A 147 15.00 -0.96 -9.71
C MET A 147 15.58 -1.35 -8.34
N ARG A 148 15.00 -0.87 -7.24
CA ARG A 148 15.41 -1.24 -5.88
C ARG A 148 15.13 -2.70 -5.54
N LEU A 149 14.18 -3.32 -6.23
CA LEU A 149 13.86 -4.75 -6.14
C LEU A 149 14.68 -5.61 -7.12
N GLY A 150 15.59 -4.98 -7.88
CA GLY A 150 16.45 -5.70 -8.83
C GLY A 150 15.83 -5.91 -10.23
N VAL A 151 14.65 -5.33 -10.50
CA VAL A 151 14.00 -5.43 -11.81
C VAL A 151 14.72 -4.50 -12.80
N VAL A 152 15.05 -5.02 -13.99
CA VAL A 152 15.58 -4.22 -15.10
C VAL A 152 14.43 -3.47 -15.74
N CYS A 153 14.35 -2.16 -15.53
CA CYS A 153 13.22 -1.37 -15.99
C CYS A 153 13.59 0.04 -16.44
N GLU A 154 12.77 0.62 -17.32
CA GLU A 154 12.90 1.99 -17.82
C GLU A 154 11.55 2.70 -17.83
N ALA A 155 11.56 4.03 -17.67
CA ALA A 155 10.38 4.88 -17.73
C ALA A 155 10.49 5.88 -18.87
N LEU A 156 9.54 5.84 -19.80
CA LEU A 156 9.44 6.73 -20.95
C LEU A 156 8.29 7.72 -20.69
N THR A 157 8.52 9.00 -20.96
CA THR A 157 7.57 10.06 -20.58
C THR A 157 7.12 10.94 -21.74
N ASP A 158 7.50 10.56 -22.94
CA ASP A 158 7.17 11.25 -24.17
C ASP A 158 6.89 10.28 -25.32
N PRO A 159 6.06 10.69 -26.32
CA PRO A 159 5.67 9.82 -27.43
C PRO A 159 6.84 9.32 -28.31
N ASP A 160 7.87 10.13 -28.48
CA ASP A 160 9.03 9.74 -29.28
C ASP A 160 9.79 8.60 -28.57
N GLY A 161 9.96 8.73 -27.25
CA GLY A 161 10.54 7.67 -26.41
C GLY A 161 9.74 6.37 -26.47
N PHE A 162 8.40 6.44 -26.51
CA PHE A 162 7.55 5.25 -26.68
C PHE A 162 7.82 4.58 -28.03
N ALA A 163 7.75 5.34 -29.14
CA ALA A 163 7.95 4.82 -30.48
C ALA A 163 9.33 4.18 -30.67
N TRP A 164 10.38 4.79 -30.13
CA TRP A 164 11.72 4.20 -30.20
C TRP A 164 11.85 2.93 -29.36
N THR A 165 11.20 2.90 -28.18
CA THR A 165 11.24 1.73 -27.30
C THR A 165 10.45 0.58 -27.90
N THR A 166 9.27 0.80 -28.48
CA THR A 166 8.49 -0.26 -29.14
C THR A 166 9.24 -0.95 -30.26
N SER A 167 10.16 -0.26 -30.94
CA SER A 167 10.99 -0.88 -31.98
C SER A 167 12.00 -1.92 -31.48
N ILE A 168 12.27 -1.99 -30.17
CA ILE A 168 13.20 -2.93 -29.52
C ILE A 168 12.53 -3.87 -28.54
N ILE A 169 11.19 -3.83 -28.43
CA ILE A 169 10.39 -4.71 -27.59
C ILE A 169 10.29 -6.09 -28.25
N ASP A 170 10.27 -7.12 -27.42
CA ASP A 170 10.13 -8.51 -27.78
C ASP A 170 9.27 -9.25 -26.73
N GLU A 171 9.06 -10.54 -26.90
CA GLU A 171 8.27 -11.41 -26.01
C GLU A 171 8.82 -11.55 -24.58
N LYS A 172 10.01 -11.01 -24.30
CA LYS A 172 10.62 -10.99 -22.96
C LYS A 172 10.41 -9.68 -22.24
N CYS A 173 9.71 -8.75 -22.86
CA CYS A 173 9.42 -7.43 -22.32
C CYS A 173 7.99 -7.38 -21.73
N LEU A 174 7.83 -6.57 -20.69
CA LEU A 174 6.52 -6.21 -20.15
C LEU A 174 6.36 -4.70 -20.21
N VAL A 175 5.22 -4.23 -20.70
CA VAL A 175 4.94 -2.79 -20.84
C VAL A 175 3.74 -2.38 -20.00
N PHE A 176 3.92 -1.35 -19.18
CA PHE A 176 2.85 -0.71 -18.42
C PHE A 176 2.55 0.68 -19.00
N GLY A 177 1.31 0.94 -19.36
CA GLY A 177 0.82 2.26 -19.73
C GLY A 177 0.07 2.94 -18.59
N PHE A 178 0.49 4.14 -18.21
CA PHE A 178 -0.20 4.96 -17.22
C PHE A 178 -1.00 6.07 -17.89
N SER A 179 -2.32 6.03 -17.74
CA SER A 179 -3.23 7.05 -18.24
C SER A 179 -4.36 7.28 -17.25
N LEU A 180 -4.51 8.51 -16.76
CA LEU A 180 -5.58 8.86 -15.82
C LEU A 180 -6.98 8.76 -16.48
N SER A 181 -7.09 9.15 -17.76
CA SER A 181 -8.34 9.08 -18.51
C SER A 181 -8.61 7.71 -19.15
N GLY A 182 -7.56 6.87 -19.28
CA GLY A 182 -7.61 5.64 -20.06
C GLY A 182 -7.71 5.84 -21.57
N THR A 183 -7.68 7.10 -22.06
CA THR A 183 -7.94 7.45 -23.48
C THR A 183 -6.80 8.23 -24.13
N THR A 184 -5.60 8.25 -23.55
CA THR A 184 -4.44 8.95 -24.10
C THR A 184 -3.95 8.21 -25.36
N PRO A 185 -4.08 8.78 -26.58
CA PRO A 185 -3.81 8.05 -27.82
C PRO A 185 -2.38 7.50 -27.88
N SER A 186 -1.37 8.32 -27.57
CA SER A 186 0.02 7.89 -27.61
C SER A 186 0.35 6.71 -26.68
N ILE A 187 -0.37 6.58 -25.56
CA ILE A 187 -0.22 5.41 -24.66
C ILE A 187 -0.91 4.18 -25.26
N ILE A 188 -2.15 4.35 -25.75
CA ILE A 188 -2.90 3.25 -26.34
C ILE A 188 -2.18 2.68 -27.55
N ASP A 189 -1.79 3.55 -28.51
CA ASP A 189 -1.12 3.14 -29.72
C ASP A 189 0.21 2.41 -29.39
N SER A 190 1.01 2.95 -28.48
CA SER A 190 2.26 2.31 -28.07
C SER A 190 2.07 0.96 -27.35
N LEU A 191 0.98 0.77 -26.60
CA LEU A 191 0.67 -0.52 -25.99
C LEU A 191 0.22 -1.54 -27.04
N LEU A 192 -0.55 -1.12 -28.05
CA LEU A 192 -0.93 -1.98 -29.17
C LEU A 192 0.31 -2.39 -30.00
N ASP A 193 1.17 -1.42 -30.32
CA ASP A 193 2.44 -1.69 -31.01
C ASP A 193 3.32 -2.66 -30.22
N ALA A 194 3.42 -2.51 -28.88
CA ALA A 194 4.17 -3.42 -28.03
C ALA A 194 3.56 -4.84 -28.02
N GLN A 195 2.24 -4.94 -27.98
CA GLN A 195 1.53 -6.22 -28.08
C GLN A 195 1.77 -6.90 -29.43
N ASP A 196 1.75 -6.16 -30.52
CA ASP A 196 2.05 -6.68 -31.86
C ASP A 196 3.51 -7.19 -31.97
N MET A 197 4.43 -6.62 -31.18
CA MET A 197 5.82 -7.09 -31.08
C MET A 197 5.99 -8.28 -30.10
N GLY A 198 4.95 -8.69 -29.40
CA GLY A 198 4.92 -9.90 -28.56
C GLY A 198 4.99 -9.67 -27.05
N ALA A 199 5.04 -8.41 -26.58
CA ALA A 199 5.13 -8.09 -25.16
C ALA A 199 3.80 -8.34 -24.40
#